data_cb2859b18b9ce7b344401d5f5e094f84
#
_entry.id   cb2859b18b9ce7b344401d5f5e094f84
#
_cell.length_a   1.000
_cell.length_b   1.000
_cell.length_c   1.000
_cell.angle_alpha   90.00
_cell.angle_beta   90.00
_cell.angle_gamma   90.00
#
_symmetry.space_group_name_H-M   'P 1'
#
loop_
_entity.id
_entity.type
_entity.pdbx_description
1 polymer ?
#
loop_
_entity_poly.entity_id
_entity_poly.type
_entity_poly.pdbx_seq_one_letter_code
_entity_poly.pdbx_strand_id
1 'polypeptide(L)'
;EGREIIHAQPLGFGVDDMGGVADPRGLHCAVLTARLHVVDAASTALRSLGACIARCDLDVAELVSAPMAAGYATLVEDERELGATVIDMGGGTTGMAVFCEGQVLHTTQIPIGGVHVTNDLARVLSTPVAHAERLKTLYGNAQSCPDDEREMLPIPLVGEEEHQIAKVPRSMIVNIIRPRLEETFEMVRDRIDGSGLGRAAGTRVVLTGGACQLSGAREMAARILGRQVRLGRPHGLRGLPDSASGPAFATASGLLGWAAGQGRPMQDIDLDATDRGGGWVRRFIEFLKERV
;
A
#
# COMPACT_ATOMS: atom_id res chain seq x y z
N GLU A 1 -8.90 -20.88 -8.43
CA GLU A 1 -8.39 -20.85 -9.81
C GLU A 1 -8.20 -19.40 -10.23
N GLY A 2 -7.08 -19.08 -10.93
CA GLY A 2 -6.82 -17.73 -11.45
C GLY A 2 -6.09 -16.78 -10.49
N ARG A 3 -5.55 -17.25 -9.38
CA ARG A 3 -4.68 -16.49 -8.46
C ARG A 3 -3.34 -17.20 -8.27
N GLU A 4 -2.28 -16.44 -8.11
CA GLU A 4 -0.92 -16.91 -7.86
C GLU A 4 -0.40 -16.30 -6.55
N ILE A 5 0.30 -17.12 -5.76
CA ILE A 5 0.91 -16.69 -4.51
C ILE A 5 2.18 -15.91 -4.86
N ILE A 6 2.29 -14.69 -4.33
CA ILE A 6 3.48 -13.84 -4.48
C ILE A 6 4.34 -13.79 -3.21
N HIS A 7 3.73 -14.02 -2.03
CA HIS A 7 4.45 -14.15 -0.77
C HIS A 7 3.84 -15.24 0.10
N ALA A 8 4.68 -15.97 0.81
CA ALA A 8 4.31 -16.93 1.85
C ALA A 8 5.28 -16.80 3.03
N GLN A 9 5.01 -15.82 3.90
CA GLN A 9 5.90 -15.46 5.01
C GLN A 9 5.48 -16.15 6.29
N PRO A 10 6.39 -16.84 7.01
CA PRO A 10 6.08 -17.43 8.30
C PRO A 10 5.88 -16.33 9.35
N LEU A 11 4.79 -16.40 10.08
CA LEU A 11 4.45 -15.53 11.22
C LEU A 11 4.84 -16.15 12.57
N GLY A 12 5.27 -17.39 12.57
CA GLY A 12 5.67 -18.13 13.76
C GLY A 12 5.38 -19.61 13.63
N PHE A 13 6.03 -20.38 14.46
CA PHE A 13 5.94 -21.83 14.48
C PHE A 13 5.44 -22.34 15.83
N GLY A 14 4.84 -23.53 15.80
CA GLY A 14 4.54 -24.31 16.98
C GLY A 14 5.28 -25.65 16.90
N VAL A 15 5.88 -26.07 17.96
CA VAL A 15 6.64 -27.31 18.10
C VAL A 15 5.94 -28.14 19.19
N ASP A 16 5.27 -29.19 18.76
CA ASP A 16 4.36 -29.96 19.62
C ASP A 16 3.34 -29.06 20.33
N ASP A 17 3.32 -28.99 21.65
CA ASP A 17 2.42 -28.15 22.46
C ASP A 17 2.97 -26.73 22.70
N MET A 18 4.18 -26.41 22.23
CA MET A 18 4.78 -25.09 22.39
C MET A 18 4.48 -24.19 21.19
N GLY A 19 3.78 -23.10 21.41
CA GLY A 19 3.55 -22.05 20.42
C GLY A 19 4.57 -20.91 20.51
N GLY A 20 4.64 -20.05 19.45
CA GLY A 20 5.46 -18.84 19.46
C GLY A 20 6.97 -19.08 19.25
N VAL A 21 7.34 -20.20 18.64
CA VAL A 21 8.72 -20.49 18.26
C VAL A 21 9.07 -19.65 17.02
N ALA A 22 10.13 -18.83 17.11
CA ALA A 22 10.56 -17.97 16.00
C ALA A 22 11.32 -18.77 14.94
N ASP A 23 12.22 -19.68 15.35
CA ASP A 23 12.98 -20.54 14.45
C ASP A 23 12.95 -22.00 14.97
N PRO A 24 12.26 -22.92 14.28
CA PRO A 24 12.13 -24.30 14.68
C PRO A 24 13.32 -25.18 14.24
N ARG A 25 14.26 -24.65 13.49
CA ARG A 25 15.40 -25.42 12.96
C ARG A 25 16.28 -25.95 14.08
N GLY A 26 16.56 -27.22 14.04
CA GLY A 26 17.37 -27.92 15.06
C GLY A 26 16.55 -28.39 16.27
N LEU A 27 15.25 -28.13 16.33
CA LEU A 27 14.39 -28.69 17.37
C LEU A 27 13.82 -30.06 16.90
N HIS A 28 13.80 -31.03 17.81
CA HIS A 28 13.12 -32.29 17.59
C HIS A 28 11.66 -32.17 18.01
N CYS A 29 10.74 -32.57 17.14
CA CYS A 29 9.31 -32.56 17.42
C CYS A 29 8.57 -33.68 16.69
N ALA A 30 7.42 -34.05 17.21
CA ALA A 30 6.50 -34.96 16.54
C ALA A 30 5.57 -34.19 15.58
N VAL A 31 5.20 -32.95 15.97
CA VAL A 31 4.31 -32.08 15.18
C VAL A 31 4.92 -30.69 15.07
N LEU A 32 5.10 -30.23 13.83
CA LEU A 32 5.48 -28.85 13.53
C LEU A 32 4.29 -28.13 12.89
N THR A 33 3.86 -27.02 13.50
CA THR A 33 2.83 -26.11 12.97
C THR A 33 3.50 -24.84 12.49
N ALA A 34 3.05 -24.28 11.36
CA ALA A 34 3.47 -22.97 10.89
C ALA A 34 2.25 -22.10 10.62
N ARG A 35 2.28 -20.84 11.07
CA ARG A 35 1.34 -19.80 10.65
C ARG A 35 1.99 -19.01 9.54
N LEU A 36 1.30 -18.86 8.41
CA LEU A 36 1.81 -18.16 7.25
C LEU A 36 0.93 -16.94 6.94
N HIS A 37 1.57 -15.83 6.61
CA HIS A 37 0.93 -14.74 5.88
C HIS A 37 1.11 -15.01 4.39
N VAL A 38 0.01 -15.25 3.70
CA VAL A 38 0.01 -15.52 2.25
C VAL A 38 -0.57 -14.32 1.52
N VAL A 39 0.19 -13.81 0.56
CA VAL A 39 -0.26 -12.75 -0.35
C VAL A 39 -0.40 -13.35 -1.74
N ASP A 40 -1.55 -13.21 -2.34
CA ASP A 40 -1.84 -13.68 -3.68
C ASP A 40 -2.35 -12.55 -4.59
N ALA A 41 -2.20 -12.72 -5.89
CA ALA A 41 -2.68 -11.79 -6.89
C ALA A 41 -3.33 -12.51 -8.07
N ALA A 42 -4.14 -11.79 -8.85
CA ALA A 42 -4.77 -12.35 -10.04
C ALA A 42 -3.69 -12.71 -11.09
N SER A 43 -3.67 -13.96 -11.55
CA SER A 43 -2.72 -14.46 -12.55
C SER A 43 -2.71 -13.63 -13.83
N THR A 44 -3.87 -13.13 -14.25
CA THR A 44 -4.00 -12.27 -15.43
C THR A 44 -3.29 -10.93 -15.25
N ALA A 45 -3.38 -10.33 -14.06
CA ALA A 45 -2.70 -9.08 -13.74
C ALA A 45 -1.18 -9.27 -13.70
N LEU A 46 -0.70 -10.36 -13.07
CA LEU A 46 0.73 -10.70 -13.01
C LEU A 46 1.31 -10.94 -14.40
N ARG A 47 0.61 -11.70 -15.23
CA ARG A 47 1.03 -11.96 -16.62
C ARG A 47 1.08 -10.69 -17.46
N SER A 48 0.09 -9.79 -17.29
CA SER A 48 0.08 -8.50 -17.99
C SER A 48 1.26 -7.62 -17.56
N LEU A 49 1.57 -7.58 -16.27
CA LEU A 49 2.73 -6.85 -15.73
C LEU A 49 4.04 -7.46 -16.27
N GLY A 50 4.20 -8.78 -16.20
CA GLY A 50 5.36 -9.48 -16.74
C GLY A 50 5.55 -9.23 -18.24
N ALA A 51 4.47 -9.26 -19.03
CA ALA A 51 4.52 -8.95 -20.47
C ALA A 51 4.95 -7.49 -20.75
N CYS A 52 4.53 -6.53 -19.89
CA CYS A 52 4.99 -5.15 -20.01
C CYS A 52 6.49 -5.01 -19.74
N ILE A 53 7.00 -5.71 -18.72
CA ILE A 53 8.43 -5.69 -18.35
C ILE A 53 9.26 -6.36 -19.46
N ALA A 54 8.82 -7.51 -19.97
CA ALA A 54 9.50 -8.23 -21.03
C ALA A 54 9.60 -7.43 -22.35
N ARG A 55 8.63 -6.54 -22.64
CA ARG A 55 8.73 -5.61 -23.79
C ARG A 55 9.84 -4.56 -23.65
N CYS A 56 10.38 -4.39 -22.44
CA CYS A 56 11.52 -3.53 -22.20
C CYS A 56 12.85 -4.30 -22.17
N ASP A 57 12.86 -5.55 -22.64
CA ASP A 57 14.01 -6.47 -22.59
C ASP A 57 14.53 -6.69 -21.17
N LEU A 58 13.60 -6.75 -20.19
CA LEU A 58 13.88 -7.00 -18.78
C LEU A 58 13.15 -8.24 -18.30
N ASP A 59 13.77 -8.96 -17.36
CA ASP A 59 13.17 -10.10 -16.66
C ASP A 59 12.70 -9.71 -15.27
N VAL A 60 11.65 -10.37 -14.80
CA VAL A 60 11.13 -10.21 -13.42
C VAL A 60 11.92 -11.14 -12.51
N ALA A 61 12.73 -10.57 -11.61
CA ALA A 61 13.46 -11.35 -10.63
C ALA A 61 12.57 -11.79 -9.45
N GLU A 62 11.70 -10.89 -8.97
CA GLU A 62 10.84 -11.15 -7.82
C GLU A 62 9.63 -10.19 -7.84
N LEU A 63 8.52 -10.63 -7.24
CA LEU A 63 7.32 -9.81 -7.05
C LEU A 63 7.19 -9.44 -5.58
N VAL A 64 6.96 -8.16 -5.31
CA VAL A 64 6.79 -7.66 -3.94
C VAL A 64 5.50 -6.84 -3.83
N SER A 65 4.72 -7.11 -2.79
CA SER A 65 3.50 -6.34 -2.51
C SER A 65 3.82 -4.86 -2.24
N ALA A 66 3.19 -3.95 -2.98
CA ALA A 66 3.47 -2.51 -2.89
C ALA A 66 3.35 -1.94 -1.47
N PRO A 67 2.27 -2.18 -0.70
CA PRO A 67 2.16 -1.65 0.66
C PRO A 67 3.20 -2.26 1.61
N MET A 68 3.65 -3.48 1.37
CA MET A 68 4.74 -4.10 2.13
C MET A 68 6.07 -3.41 1.82
N ALA A 69 6.41 -3.22 0.55
CA ALA A 69 7.59 -2.49 0.13
C ALA A 69 7.60 -1.05 0.69
N ALA A 70 6.48 -0.33 0.59
CA ALA A 70 6.33 1.00 1.16
C ALA A 70 6.56 1.02 2.68
N GLY A 71 6.11 -0.02 3.38
CA GLY A 71 6.33 -0.18 4.82
C GLY A 71 7.81 -0.32 5.17
N TYR A 72 8.55 -1.15 4.47
CA TYR A 72 9.99 -1.29 4.69
C TYR A 72 10.76 0.00 4.43
N ALA A 73 10.31 0.83 3.49
CA ALA A 73 10.94 2.11 3.21
C ALA A 73 10.61 3.22 4.21
N THR A 74 9.45 3.16 4.88
CA THR A 74 8.91 4.31 5.63
C THR A 74 8.77 4.09 7.13
N LEU A 75 8.77 2.84 7.59
CA LEU A 75 8.72 2.51 9.01
C LEU A 75 10.12 2.44 9.61
N VAL A 76 10.31 3.06 10.76
CA VAL A 76 11.49 2.82 11.60
C VAL A 76 11.36 1.47 12.32
N GLU A 77 12.48 0.96 12.83
CA GLU A 77 12.53 -0.38 13.45
C GLU A 77 11.54 -0.52 14.61
N ASP A 78 11.50 0.46 15.52
CA ASP A 78 10.56 0.46 16.64
C ASP A 78 9.09 0.42 16.21
N GLU A 79 8.74 1.08 15.10
CA GLU A 79 7.36 1.04 14.59
C GLU A 79 7.01 -0.35 14.03
N ARG A 80 7.97 -1.02 13.41
CA ARG A 80 7.77 -2.39 12.91
C ARG A 80 7.64 -3.39 14.06
N GLU A 81 8.39 -3.17 15.13
CA GLU A 81 8.39 -4.03 16.31
C GLU A 81 7.12 -3.84 17.14
N LEU A 82 6.78 -2.60 17.50
CA LEU A 82 5.66 -2.28 18.38
C LEU A 82 4.28 -2.37 17.74
N GLY A 83 4.23 -2.44 16.43
CA GLY A 83 3.00 -2.45 15.65
C GLY A 83 2.66 -1.12 15.01
N ALA A 84 2.56 -1.12 13.68
CA ALA A 84 2.13 0.03 12.89
C ALA A 84 1.38 -0.40 11.63
N THR A 85 0.47 0.44 11.18
CA THR A 85 -0.21 0.27 9.90
C THR A 85 0.34 1.27 8.89
N VAL A 86 0.81 0.76 7.76
CA VAL A 86 1.18 1.59 6.60
C VAL A 86 0.02 1.67 5.64
N ILE A 87 -0.28 2.87 5.16
CA ILE A 87 -1.29 3.12 4.12
C ILE A 87 -0.58 3.81 2.96
N ASP A 88 -0.46 3.10 1.84
CA ASP A 88 0.15 3.59 0.60
C ASP A 88 -0.95 4.08 -0.35
N MET A 89 -1.14 5.40 -0.40
CA MET A 89 -2.12 6.05 -1.28
C MET A 89 -1.49 6.33 -2.65
N GLY A 90 -1.65 5.38 -3.55
CA GLY A 90 -1.18 5.49 -4.93
C GLY A 90 -2.09 6.29 -5.85
N GLY A 91 -1.79 6.24 -7.15
CA GLY A 91 -2.61 6.88 -8.18
C GLY A 91 -3.95 6.18 -8.40
N GLY A 92 -3.94 4.85 -8.59
CA GLY A 92 -5.15 4.06 -8.88
C GLY A 92 -5.70 3.30 -7.68
N THR A 93 -4.88 3.02 -6.69
CA THR A 93 -5.22 2.16 -5.55
C THR A 93 -4.65 2.71 -4.25
N THR A 94 -5.23 2.28 -3.13
CA THR A 94 -4.68 2.50 -1.80
C THR A 94 -4.42 1.13 -1.17
N GLY A 95 -3.15 0.84 -0.92
CA GLY A 95 -2.68 -0.37 -0.28
C GLY A 95 -2.50 -0.18 1.22
N MET A 96 -2.62 -1.26 1.97
CA MET A 96 -2.40 -1.27 3.41
C MET A 96 -1.57 -2.48 3.82
N ALA A 97 -0.63 -2.28 4.74
CA ALA A 97 0.13 -3.35 5.39
C ALA A 97 0.20 -3.11 6.90
N VAL A 98 -0.01 -4.17 7.67
CA VAL A 98 0.11 -4.16 9.14
C VAL A 98 1.40 -4.85 9.52
N PHE A 99 2.26 -4.13 10.24
CA PHE A 99 3.53 -4.62 10.77
C PHE A 99 3.43 -4.77 12.28
N CYS A 100 4.00 -5.84 12.82
CA CYS A 100 4.14 -6.07 14.26
C CYS A 100 5.22 -7.13 14.48
N GLU A 101 6.00 -7.01 15.55
CA GLU A 101 7.10 -7.94 15.88
C GLU A 101 8.06 -8.15 14.70
N GLY A 102 8.36 -7.06 13.97
CA GLY A 102 9.22 -7.08 12.79
C GLY A 102 8.63 -7.74 11.54
N GLN A 103 7.40 -8.27 11.62
CA GLN A 103 6.76 -9.06 10.56
C GLN A 103 5.58 -8.33 9.93
N VAL A 104 5.22 -8.73 8.71
CA VAL A 104 4.00 -8.28 8.03
C VAL A 104 2.87 -9.26 8.34
N LEU A 105 1.92 -8.83 9.14
CA LEU A 105 0.80 -9.69 9.57
C LEU A 105 -0.37 -9.70 8.60
N HIS A 106 -0.54 -8.63 7.83
CA HIS A 106 -1.68 -8.48 6.92
C HIS A 106 -1.35 -7.48 5.82
N THR A 107 -1.84 -7.78 4.61
CA THR A 107 -1.82 -6.85 3.49
C THR A 107 -3.19 -6.86 2.82
N THR A 108 -3.64 -5.69 2.40
CA THR A 108 -4.87 -5.56 1.61
C THR A 108 -4.80 -4.35 0.70
N GLN A 109 -5.72 -4.24 -0.24
CA GLN A 109 -5.77 -3.15 -1.20
C GLN A 109 -7.22 -2.78 -1.49
N ILE A 110 -7.48 -1.49 -1.64
CA ILE A 110 -8.73 -0.94 -2.14
C ILE A 110 -8.51 -0.28 -3.51
N PRO A 111 -9.46 -0.44 -4.45
CA PRO A 111 -9.33 0.06 -5.82
C PRO A 111 -9.68 1.56 -5.91
N ILE A 112 -9.22 2.36 -4.96
CA ILE A 112 -9.38 3.81 -4.93
C ILE A 112 -8.03 4.46 -4.68
N GLY A 113 -7.69 5.47 -5.48
CA GLY A 113 -6.47 6.26 -5.35
C GLY A 113 -6.67 7.67 -5.91
N GLY A 114 -5.57 8.41 -6.06
CA GLY A 114 -5.59 9.83 -6.43
C GLY A 114 -6.28 10.15 -7.75
N VAL A 115 -6.30 9.23 -8.71
CA VAL A 115 -6.98 9.41 -9.99
C VAL A 115 -8.51 9.50 -9.85
N HIS A 116 -9.07 8.84 -8.84
CA HIS A 116 -10.51 8.90 -8.58
C HIS A 116 -10.92 10.31 -8.15
N VAL A 117 -10.11 10.96 -7.31
CA VAL A 117 -10.30 12.38 -6.95
C VAL A 117 -10.22 13.27 -8.19
N THR A 118 -9.24 13.03 -9.06
CA THR A 118 -9.09 13.77 -10.33
C THR A 118 -10.31 13.61 -11.23
N ASN A 119 -10.80 12.37 -11.36
CA ASN A 119 -11.96 12.06 -12.18
C ASN A 119 -13.25 12.69 -11.62
N ASP A 120 -13.41 12.72 -10.29
CA ASP A 120 -14.53 13.39 -9.65
C ASP A 120 -14.50 14.90 -9.94
N LEU A 121 -13.34 15.54 -9.82
CA LEU A 121 -13.16 16.95 -10.20
C LEU A 121 -13.47 17.18 -11.68
N ALA A 122 -12.91 16.35 -12.58
CA ALA A 122 -13.12 16.47 -14.01
C ALA A 122 -14.60 16.36 -14.39
N ARG A 123 -15.31 15.42 -13.76
CA ARG A 123 -16.72 15.15 -14.02
C ARG A 123 -17.62 16.25 -13.49
N VAL A 124 -17.45 16.65 -12.23
CA VAL A 124 -18.33 17.65 -11.58
C VAL A 124 -18.11 19.04 -12.17
N LEU A 125 -16.86 19.38 -12.49
CA LEU A 125 -16.50 20.69 -13.05
C LEU A 125 -16.56 20.72 -14.58
N SER A 126 -16.86 19.59 -15.24
CA SER A 126 -16.84 19.46 -16.70
C SER A 126 -15.53 20.00 -17.32
N THR A 127 -14.39 19.72 -16.68
CA THR A 127 -13.07 20.22 -17.08
C THR A 127 -12.19 19.07 -17.59
N PRO A 128 -11.21 19.32 -18.49
CA PRO A 128 -10.28 18.29 -18.92
C PRO A 128 -9.54 17.62 -17.75
N VAL A 129 -9.32 16.29 -17.81
CA VAL A 129 -8.69 15.50 -16.74
C VAL A 129 -7.33 16.07 -16.33
N ALA A 130 -6.52 16.51 -17.31
CA ALA A 130 -5.23 17.14 -17.04
C ALA A 130 -5.37 18.44 -16.22
N HIS A 131 -6.41 19.21 -16.47
CA HIS A 131 -6.69 20.42 -15.71
C HIS A 131 -7.22 20.09 -14.30
N ALA A 132 -8.08 19.09 -14.19
CA ALA A 132 -8.56 18.58 -12.89
C ALA A 132 -7.39 18.09 -12.02
N GLU A 133 -6.41 17.39 -12.59
CA GLU A 133 -5.20 16.97 -11.89
C GLU A 133 -4.39 18.17 -11.39
N ARG A 134 -4.26 19.21 -12.22
CA ARG A 134 -3.60 20.45 -11.81
C ARG A 134 -4.36 21.17 -10.69
N LEU A 135 -5.68 21.24 -10.77
CA LEU A 135 -6.53 21.83 -9.71
C LEU A 135 -6.36 21.06 -8.39
N LYS A 136 -6.41 19.73 -8.43
CA LYS A 136 -6.18 18.88 -7.26
C LYS A 136 -4.81 19.16 -6.63
N THR A 137 -3.78 19.23 -7.43
CA THR A 137 -2.39 19.37 -6.96
C THR A 137 -2.10 20.75 -6.38
N LEU A 138 -2.62 21.81 -7.00
CA LEU A 138 -2.30 23.18 -6.61
C LEU A 138 -3.27 23.76 -5.56
N TYR A 139 -4.55 23.40 -5.63
CA TYR A 139 -5.61 24.02 -4.84
C TYR A 139 -6.39 23.03 -3.98
N GLY A 140 -6.13 21.73 -4.17
CA GLY A 140 -6.84 20.67 -3.43
C GLY A 140 -6.56 20.71 -1.94
N ASN A 141 -7.62 20.60 -1.14
CA ASN A 141 -7.55 20.47 0.30
C ASN A 141 -8.69 19.58 0.79
N ALA A 142 -8.42 18.75 1.80
CA ALA A 142 -9.43 17.94 2.48
C ALA A 142 -10.13 18.69 3.62
N GLN A 143 -9.61 19.86 3.99
CA GLN A 143 -10.18 20.73 5.02
C GLN A 143 -10.69 22.02 4.38
N SER A 144 -11.90 22.42 4.74
CA SER A 144 -12.47 23.71 4.31
C SER A 144 -11.94 24.87 5.15
N CYS A 145 -11.67 25.98 4.48
CA CYS A 145 -11.30 27.25 5.09
C CYS A 145 -12.32 28.32 4.70
N PRO A 146 -12.63 29.30 5.60
CA PRO A 146 -13.53 30.40 5.25
C PRO A 146 -13.12 31.23 4.03
N ASP A 147 -11.81 31.29 3.74
CA ASP A 147 -11.28 32.02 2.59
C ASP A 147 -11.47 31.29 1.26
N ASP A 148 -11.77 29.99 1.28
CA ASP A 148 -12.01 29.18 0.07
C ASP A 148 -13.18 29.69 -0.78
N GLU A 149 -14.16 30.37 -0.17
CA GLU A 149 -15.28 30.98 -0.89
C GLU A 149 -14.88 32.22 -1.70
N ARG A 150 -13.81 32.89 -1.31
CA ARG A 150 -13.35 34.14 -1.93
C ARG A 150 -12.35 33.90 -3.05
N GLU A 151 -11.67 32.78 -3.02
CA GLU A 151 -10.65 32.39 -4.01
C GLU A 151 -11.33 31.81 -5.26
N MET A 152 -11.44 32.63 -6.32
CA MET A 152 -12.05 32.22 -7.59
C MET A 152 -11.00 31.66 -8.55
N LEU A 153 -11.18 30.41 -8.97
CA LEU A 153 -10.24 29.68 -9.84
C LEU A 153 -10.79 29.59 -11.26
N PRO A 154 -9.95 29.86 -12.28
CA PRO A 154 -10.34 29.72 -13.68
C PRO A 154 -10.37 28.24 -14.07
N ILE A 155 -11.44 27.82 -14.74
CA ILE A 155 -11.66 26.43 -15.18
C ILE A 155 -12.04 26.42 -16.66
N PRO A 156 -11.22 25.82 -17.55
CA PRO A 156 -11.61 25.56 -18.93
C PRO A 156 -12.68 24.46 -18.95
N LEU A 157 -13.70 24.62 -19.76
CA LEU A 157 -14.76 23.63 -19.93
C LEU A 157 -14.46 22.69 -21.11
N VAL A 158 -14.83 21.41 -20.97
CA VAL A 158 -14.67 20.41 -22.03
C VAL A 158 -15.63 20.73 -23.18
N GLY A 159 -15.10 20.76 -24.40
CA GLY A 159 -15.90 20.92 -25.63
C GLY A 159 -16.24 22.38 -25.96
N GLU A 160 -15.79 23.33 -25.19
CA GLU A 160 -15.92 24.75 -25.49
C GLU A 160 -14.61 25.33 -26.06
N GLU A 161 -14.73 26.49 -26.73
CA GLU A 161 -13.55 27.16 -27.29
C GLU A 161 -12.60 27.59 -26.16
N GLU A 162 -11.28 27.62 -26.44
CA GLU A 162 -10.22 27.93 -25.45
C GLU A 162 -10.41 29.23 -24.68
N HIS A 163 -11.35 30.08 -25.07
CA HIS A 163 -11.62 31.39 -24.49
C HIS A 163 -12.80 31.38 -23.49
N GLN A 164 -13.54 30.29 -23.38
CA GLN A 164 -14.61 30.16 -22.39
C GLN A 164 -14.10 29.57 -21.10
N ILE A 165 -13.67 30.43 -20.19
CA ILE A 165 -13.16 30.05 -18.87
C ILE A 165 -14.26 30.34 -17.84
N ALA A 166 -14.80 29.30 -17.24
CA ALA A 166 -15.66 29.43 -16.07
C ALA A 166 -14.82 29.79 -14.83
N LYS A 167 -15.41 30.42 -13.86
CA LYS A 167 -14.78 30.68 -12.55
C LYS A 167 -15.58 29.99 -11.47
N VAL A 168 -14.90 29.19 -10.65
CA VAL A 168 -15.51 28.51 -9.51
C VAL A 168 -14.74 28.86 -8.23
N PRO A 169 -15.41 28.95 -7.08
CA PRO A 169 -14.74 29.16 -5.81
C PRO A 169 -13.93 27.88 -5.44
N ARG A 170 -12.81 28.06 -4.77
CA ARG A 170 -11.97 26.95 -4.28
C ARG A 170 -12.74 26.01 -3.36
N SER A 171 -13.73 26.53 -2.60
CA SER A 171 -14.62 25.74 -1.77
C SER A 171 -15.31 24.60 -2.55
N MET A 172 -15.63 24.83 -3.82
CA MET A 172 -16.23 23.80 -4.68
C MET A 172 -15.27 22.64 -4.91
N ILE A 173 -13.96 22.92 -5.13
CA ILE A 173 -12.93 21.91 -5.26
C ILE A 173 -12.80 21.10 -3.96
N VAL A 174 -12.73 21.78 -2.82
CA VAL A 174 -12.66 21.15 -1.50
C VAL A 174 -13.88 20.26 -1.25
N ASN A 175 -15.07 20.71 -1.60
CA ASN A 175 -16.33 19.98 -1.43
C ASN A 175 -16.43 18.72 -2.33
N ILE A 176 -15.72 18.69 -3.45
CA ILE A 176 -15.64 17.51 -4.31
C ILE A 176 -14.59 16.51 -3.77
N ILE A 177 -13.43 16.99 -3.33
CA ILE A 177 -12.32 16.17 -2.86
C ILE A 177 -12.65 15.48 -1.54
N ARG A 178 -13.22 16.23 -0.60
CA ARG A 178 -13.43 15.77 0.78
C ARG A 178 -14.23 14.47 0.88
N PRO A 179 -15.41 14.31 0.26
CA PRO A 179 -16.20 13.07 0.35
C PRO A 179 -15.45 11.86 -0.18
N ARG A 180 -14.66 12.03 -1.26
CA ARG A 180 -13.87 10.92 -1.82
C ARG A 180 -12.77 10.46 -0.88
N LEU A 181 -12.10 11.37 -0.19
CA LEU A 181 -11.10 11.01 0.81
C LEU A 181 -11.74 10.41 2.07
N GLU A 182 -12.87 10.93 2.51
CA GLU A 182 -13.64 10.36 3.63
C GLU A 182 -14.00 8.91 3.32
N GLU A 183 -14.60 8.62 2.18
CA GLU A 183 -14.90 7.26 1.70
C GLU A 183 -13.65 6.37 1.70
N THR A 184 -12.54 6.88 1.18
CA THR A 184 -11.29 6.11 1.12
C THR A 184 -10.82 5.71 2.52
N PHE A 185 -10.81 6.63 3.48
CA PHE A 185 -10.37 6.33 4.84
C PHE A 185 -11.38 5.50 5.64
N GLU A 186 -12.66 5.61 5.35
CA GLU A 186 -13.69 4.73 5.91
C GLU A 186 -13.48 3.29 5.44
N MET A 187 -13.26 3.08 4.14
CA MET A 187 -12.94 1.76 3.61
C MET A 187 -11.65 1.20 4.21
N VAL A 188 -10.62 2.02 4.42
CA VAL A 188 -9.38 1.60 5.11
C VAL A 188 -9.69 1.18 6.54
N ARG A 189 -10.46 1.96 7.29
CA ARG A 189 -10.89 1.62 8.66
C ARG A 189 -11.60 0.28 8.69
N ASP A 190 -12.58 0.09 7.80
CA ASP A 190 -13.36 -1.14 7.74
C ASP A 190 -12.47 -2.36 7.43
N ARG A 191 -11.41 -2.20 6.61
CA ARG A 191 -10.43 -3.27 6.35
C ARG A 191 -9.57 -3.56 7.57
N ILE A 192 -9.14 -2.53 8.33
CA ILE A 192 -8.38 -2.72 9.58
C ILE A 192 -9.24 -3.46 10.61
N ASP A 193 -10.47 -3.01 10.80
CA ASP A 193 -11.39 -3.58 11.78
C ASP A 193 -11.78 -5.02 11.40
N GLY A 194 -12.05 -5.26 10.11
CA GLY A 194 -12.38 -6.59 9.58
C GLY A 194 -11.22 -7.58 9.59
N SER A 195 -9.98 -7.13 9.69
CA SER A 195 -8.81 -8.02 9.77
C SER A 195 -8.68 -8.77 11.10
N GLY A 196 -9.36 -8.34 12.14
CA GLY A 196 -9.23 -8.89 13.50
C GLY A 196 -7.89 -8.52 14.18
N LEU A 197 -7.04 -7.74 13.53
CA LEU A 197 -5.71 -7.36 14.02
C LEU A 197 -5.69 -6.04 14.80
N GLY A 198 -6.82 -5.60 15.35
CA GLY A 198 -6.98 -4.28 15.98
C GLY A 198 -5.87 -3.88 16.95
N ARG A 199 -5.37 -4.82 17.79
CA ARG A 199 -4.24 -4.59 18.69
C ARG A 199 -2.90 -4.60 17.96
N ALA A 200 -2.66 -5.57 17.07
CA ALA A 200 -1.43 -5.72 16.31
C ALA A 200 -1.25 -4.60 15.28
N ALA A 201 -2.36 -4.06 14.74
CA ALA A 201 -2.33 -2.91 13.84
C ALA A 201 -1.79 -1.62 14.52
N GLY A 202 -1.56 -1.67 15.83
CA GLY A 202 -1.03 -0.57 16.62
C GLY A 202 -1.94 0.66 16.66
N THR A 203 -1.53 1.67 17.38
CA THR A 203 -2.19 2.99 17.41
C THR A 203 -1.61 3.95 16.38
N ARG A 204 -0.52 3.57 15.74
CA ARG A 204 0.23 4.40 14.81
C ARG A 204 -0.05 4.02 13.35
N VAL A 205 -0.32 5.02 12.55
CA VAL A 205 -0.52 4.90 11.10
C VAL A 205 0.52 5.74 10.37
N VAL A 206 1.15 5.15 9.38
CA VAL A 206 2.07 5.84 8.48
C VAL A 206 1.42 5.95 7.11
N LEU A 207 1.10 7.17 6.71
CA LEU A 207 0.46 7.50 5.45
C LEU A 207 1.53 7.87 4.43
N THR A 208 1.59 7.16 3.31
CA THR A 208 2.58 7.36 2.24
C THR A 208 1.94 7.26 0.86
N GLY A 209 2.75 7.26 -0.21
CA GLY A 209 2.25 7.30 -1.58
C GLY A 209 1.98 8.71 -2.08
N GLY A 210 1.85 8.87 -3.39
CA GLY A 210 1.70 10.20 -4.02
C GLY A 210 0.45 10.95 -3.58
N ALA A 211 -0.68 10.26 -3.42
CA ALA A 211 -1.96 10.87 -3.08
C ALA A 211 -2.06 11.34 -1.62
N CYS A 212 -1.21 10.83 -0.71
CA CYS A 212 -1.17 11.28 0.68
C CYS A 212 -0.68 12.73 0.84
N GLN A 213 -0.08 13.30 -0.20
CA GLN A 213 0.42 14.67 -0.20
C GLN A 213 -0.68 15.73 -0.36
N LEU A 214 -1.91 15.29 -0.61
CA LEU A 214 -3.05 16.21 -0.64
C LEU A 214 -3.21 16.88 0.72
N SER A 215 -3.31 18.22 0.72
CA SER A 215 -3.43 19.00 1.95
C SER A 215 -4.63 18.53 2.78
N GLY A 216 -4.44 18.37 4.09
CA GLY A 216 -5.48 17.91 5.02
C GLY A 216 -5.75 16.40 5.01
N ALA A 217 -5.11 15.61 4.12
CA ALA A 217 -5.32 14.16 4.07
C ALA A 217 -4.87 13.47 5.37
N ARG A 218 -3.74 13.88 5.94
CA ARG A 218 -3.23 13.34 7.21
C ARG A 218 -4.21 13.57 8.38
N GLU A 219 -4.70 14.79 8.50
CA GLU A 219 -5.64 15.19 9.56
C GLU A 219 -6.98 14.45 9.43
N MET A 220 -7.45 14.30 8.21
CA MET A 220 -8.68 13.55 7.90
C MET A 220 -8.49 12.06 8.24
N ALA A 221 -7.36 11.45 7.83
CA ALA A 221 -7.02 10.08 8.19
C ALA A 221 -7.00 9.89 9.72
N ALA A 222 -6.35 10.80 10.47
CA ALA A 222 -6.28 10.73 11.92
C ALA A 222 -7.67 10.78 12.57
N ARG A 223 -8.55 11.64 12.05
CA ARG A 223 -9.94 11.78 12.54
C ARG A 223 -10.77 10.51 12.27
N ILE A 224 -10.73 9.97 11.04
CA ILE A 224 -11.58 8.85 10.63
C ILE A 224 -11.08 7.52 11.23
N LEU A 225 -9.76 7.32 11.24
CA LEU A 225 -9.15 6.09 11.77
C LEU A 225 -9.07 6.08 13.30
N GLY A 226 -9.22 7.24 13.97
CA GLY A 226 -9.04 7.37 15.42
C GLY A 226 -7.64 7.00 15.89
N ARG A 227 -6.62 7.22 15.05
CA ARG A 227 -5.23 6.82 15.27
C ARG A 227 -4.26 7.98 15.05
N GLN A 228 -3.06 7.85 15.59
CA GLN A 228 -1.98 8.82 15.32
C GLN A 228 -1.45 8.61 13.90
N VAL A 229 -1.54 9.63 13.05
CA VAL A 229 -1.10 9.56 11.65
C VAL A 229 0.10 10.46 11.42
N ARG A 230 1.16 9.91 10.83
CA ARG A 230 2.28 10.68 10.28
C ARG A 230 2.44 10.43 8.79
N LEU A 231 3.06 11.36 8.08
CA LEU A 231 3.48 11.11 6.70
C LEU A 231 4.77 10.29 6.70
N GLY A 232 4.80 9.24 5.87
CA GLY A 232 5.96 8.39 5.64
C GLY A 232 6.75 8.89 4.44
N ARG A 233 8.06 9.08 4.62
CA ARG A 233 9.01 9.32 3.54
C ARG A 233 10.03 8.18 3.51
N PRO A 234 10.54 7.81 2.34
CA PRO A 234 11.59 6.81 2.25
C PRO A 234 12.80 7.20 3.08
N HIS A 235 13.36 6.23 3.79
CA HIS A 235 14.60 6.38 4.51
C HIS A 235 15.46 5.11 4.33
N GLY A 236 16.72 5.15 4.75
CA GLY A 236 17.61 3.97 4.72
C GLY A 236 18.38 3.78 3.42
N LEU A 237 17.94 4.36 2.31
CA LEU A 237 18.70 4.33 1.05
C LEU A 237 19.61 5.56 0.95
N ARG A 238 20.92 5.33 0.73
CA ARG A 238 21.89 6.40 0.49
C ARG A 238 21.94 6.76 -1.00
N GLY A 239 22.11 8.05 -1.30
CA GLY A 239 22.30 8.53 -2.67
C GLY A 239 21.00 8.79 -3.44
N LEU A 240 19.83 8.73 -2.79
CA LEU A 240 18.60 9.21 -3.41
C LEU A 240 18.65 10.73 -3.61
N PRO A 241 18.31 11.26 -4.79
CA PRO A 241 18.16 12.69 -4.97
C PRO A 241 16.96 13.22 -4.18
N ASP A 242 16.99 14.49 -3.79
CA ASP A 242 15.91 15.12 -3.03
C ASP A 242 14.55 15.02 -3.72
N SER A 243 14.54 15.03 -5.05
CA SER A 243 13.33 14.83 -5.86
C SER A 243 12.68 13.45 -5.69
N ALA A 244 13.43 12.43 -5.26
CA ALA A 244 12.97 11.08 -5.03
C ALA A 244 12.82 10.73 -3.53
N SER A 245 12.93 11.72 -2.63
CA SER A 245 12.81 11.54 -1.17
C SER A 245 11.37 11.68 -0.66
N GLY A 246 10.42 12.03 -1.52
CA GLY A 246 9.01 12.23 -1.14
C GLY A 246 8.23 10.93 -0.95
N PRO A 247 7.04 11.00 -0.32
CA PRO A 247 6.16 9.83 -0.10
C PRO A 247 5.80 9.08 -1.38
N ALA A 248 5.73 9.75 -2.53
CA ALA A 248 5.44 9.14 -3.82
C ALA A 248 6.44 8.06 -4.25
N PHE A 249 7.63 8.07 -3.68
CA PHE A 249 8.71 7.13 -4.00
C PHE A 249 8.87 6.01 -2.97
N ALA A 250 7.98 5.92 -1.98
CA ALA A 250 8.09 4.95 -0.89
C ALA A 250 8.15 3.51 -1.40
N THR A 251 7.22 3.11 -2.28
CA THR A 251 7.20 1.76 -2.85
C THR A 251 8.46 1.47 -3.67
N ALA A 252 8.89 2.39 -4.55
CA ALA A 252 10.11 2.21 -5.34
C ALA A 252 11.36 2.08 -4.47
N SER A 253 11.48 2.92 -3.44
CA SER A 253 12.57 2.84 -2.46
C SER A 253 12.55 1.53 -1.67
N GLY A 254 11.35 1.06 -1.30
CA GLY A 254 11.18 -0.22 -0.61
C GLY A 254 11.58 -1.41 -1.47
N LEU A 255 11.26 -1.39 -2.77
CA LEU A 255 11.71 -2.41 -3.73
C LEU A 255 13.23 -2.44 -3.87
N LEU A 256 13.88 -1.27 -3.92
CA LEU A 256 15.35 -1.18 -3.96
C LEU A 256 15.98 -1.72 -2.66
N GLY A 257 15.42 -1.36 -1.49
CA GLY A 257 15.84 -1.90 -0.20
C GLY A 257 15.67 -3.41 -0.12
N TRP A 258 14.54 -3.92 -0.58
CA TRP A 258 14.25 -5.35 -0.66
C TRP A 258 15.26 -6.08 -1.54
N ALA A 259 15.52 -5.59 -2.73
CA ALA A 259 16.51 -6.17 -3.64
C ALA A 259 17.94 -6.14 -3.04
N ALA A 260 18.26 -5.13 -2.23
CA ALA A 260 19.52 -5.04 -1.50
C ALA A 260 19.58 -5.92 -0.23
N GLY A 261 18.53 -6.70 0.05
CA GLY A 261 18.46 -7.56 1.23
C GLY A 261 18.08 -6.83 2.53
N GLN A 262 17.68 -5.56 2.46
CA GLN A 262 17.25 -4.81 3.62
C GLN A 262 15.80 -5.18 3.98
N GLY A 263 15.56 -5.47 5.26
CA GLY A 263 14.20 -5.72 5.77
C GLY A 263 13.57 -7.03 5.31
N ARG A 264 14.35 -7.95 4.74
CA ARG A 264 13.84 -9.31 4.49
C ARG A 264 13.58 -9.95 5.85
N PRO A 265 12.32 -10.25 6.22
CA PRO A 265 12.05 -11.17 7.31
C PRO A 265 12.69 -12.53 6.94
N MET A 266 12.84 -13.40 7.93
CA MET A 266 13.31 -14.77 7.72
C MET A 266 12.71 -15.32 6.42
N GLN A 267 13.57 -15.68 5.48
CA GLN A 267 13.32 -15.94 4.05
C GLN A 267 11.91 -16.43 3.77
N ASP A 268 11.23 -15.80 2.80
CA ASP A 268 10.05 -16.40 2.17
C ASP A 268 10.35 -17.88 1.97
N ILE A 269 9.43 -18.74 2.39
CA ILE A 269 9.58 -20.16 2.13
C ILE A 269 9.62 -20.28 0.62
N ASP A 270 10.81 -20.59 0.07
CA ASP A 270 10.96 -20.84 -1.35
C ASP A 270 10.14 -22.08 -1.70
N LEU A 271 8.95 -21.83 -2.20
CA LEU A 271 8.01 -22.89 -2.60
C LEU A 271 8.51 -23.63 -3.86
N ASP A 272 9.47 -23.04 -4.59
CA ASP A 272 10.04 -23.59 -5.81
C ASP A 272 11.42 -24.25 -5.59
N ALA A 273 12.00 -24.15 -4.38
CA ALA A 273 13.26 -24.83 -4.03
C ALA A 273 13.12 -26.37 -4.00
N THR A 274 12.51 -26.94 -5.02
CA THR A 274 12.17 -28.35 -5.13
C THR A 274 13.37 -29.25 -5.51
N ASP A 275 14.59 -28.72 -5.67
CA ASP A 275 15.66 -29.51 -6.28
C ASP A 275 16.91 -29.76 -5.41
N ARG A 276 16.89 -29.42 -4.11
CA ARG A 276 18.02 -29.77 -3.22
C ARG A 276 17.56 -30.38 -1.88
N GLY A 277 16.94 -31.53 -1.92
CA GLY A 277 17.01 -32.46 -0.79
C GLY A 277 15.90 -32.46 0.25
N GLY A 278 14.64 -32.21 -0.06
CA GLY A 278 13.57 -32.28 0.93
C GLY A 278 12.21 -32.76 0.43
N GLY A 279 12.07 -34.07 0.22
CA GLY A 279 10.82 -34.67 -0.30
C GLY A 279 9.54 -34.51 0.56
N TRP A 280 9.63 -33.94 1.77
CA TRP A 280 8.47 -33.72 2.66
C TRP A 280 7.78 -32.36 2.45
N VAL A 281 8.54 -31.33 2.14
CA VAL A 281 8.00 -29.99 1.85
C VAL A 281 7.17 -30.02 0.56
N ARG A 282 7.64 -30.76 -0.45
CA ARG A 282 6.90 -30.96 -1.70
C ARG A 282 5.56 -31.67 -1.44
N ARG A 283 5.52 -32.70 -0.60
CA ARG A 283 4.28 -33.39 -0.21
C ARG A 283 3.31 -32.48 0.55
N PHE A 284 3.83 -31.60 1.40
CA PHE A 284 3.01 -30.65 2.14
C PHE A 284 2.40 -29.58 1.21
N ILE A 285 3.15 -29.12 0.22
CA ILE A 285 2.68 -28.15 -0.78
C ILE A 285 1.69 -28.81 -1.75
N GLU A 286 1.96 -30.03 -2.21
CA GLU A 286 1.03 -30.83 -3.02
C GLU A 286 -0.27 -31.08 -2.25
N PHE A 287 -0.19 -31.41 -0.98
CA PHE A 287 -1.35 -31.57 -0.10
C PHE A 287 -2.21 -30.30 0.05
N LEU A 288 -1.55 -29.13 0.14
CA LEU A 288 -2.26 -27.84 0.17
C LEU A 288 -2.85 -27.49 -1.20
N LYS A 289 -2.21 -27.85 -2.31
CA LYS A 289 -2.73 -27.63 -3.67
C LYS A 289 -3.91 -28.55 -4.03
N GLU A 290 -4.01 -29.73 -3.45
CA GLU A 290 -5.12 -30.67 -3.70
C GLU A 290 -6.39 -30.38 -2.89
N ARG A 291 -6.31 -29.48 -1.86
CA ARG A 291 -7.46 -29.16 -0.99
C ARG A 291 -7.94 -27.70 -1.08
N VAL A 292 -7.41 -26.90 -1.99
CA VAL A 292 -7.88 -25.59 -2.41
C VAL A 292 -8.31 -25.66 -3.86
#